data_8ddd3a2baa621678055462ab2193c0b0
#
_entry.id   8ddd3a2baa621678055462ab2193c0b0
#
_cell.length_a   1.000
_cell.length_b   1.000
_cell.length_c   1.000
_cell.angle_alpha   90.00
_cell.angle_beta   90.00
_cell.angle_gamma   90.00
#
_symmetry.space_group_name_H-M   'P 1'
#
loop_
_entity.id
_entity.type
_entity.pdbx_description
1 polymer ?
#
loop_
_entity_poly.entity_id
_entity_poly.type
_entity_poly.pdbx_seq_one_letter_code
_entity_poly.pdbx_strand_id
1 'polypeptide(L)'
;SYYKCGSASPDLFGGFNTSLTWKNFDLSAVFGYSIGGKLYNYARLEYDSDGTYTDRNQMKLQDGWSRWEKPGDIATHPAANYGNKSQANIASSRYLEDGDYLKLRSLTLGYNLKLTQWGIQNMRVYLAGENLFTWTKYSGLDPEIPASNGSVMKTAGPGLYPSVRKFMFGLNLTF
;
A
#
# COMPACT_ATOMS: atom_id res chain seq x y z
N SER A 1 11.52 -6.00 29.13
CA SER A 1 10.50 -4.97 29.45
C SER A 1 9.69 -4.66 28.20
N TYR A 2 8.38 -4.48 28.36
CA TYR A 2 7.47 -4.14 27.27
C TYR A 2 7.14 -2.66 27.35
N TYR A 3 7.19 -1.98 26.18
CA TYR A 3 6.83 -0.58 26.06
C TYR A 3 5.59 -0.43 25.16
N LYS A 4 4.77 0.56 25.44
CA LYS A 4 3.68 0.95 24.55
C LYS A 4 4.27 1.72 23.35
N CYS A 5 4.24 1.11 22.18
CA CYS A 5 4.83 1.67 20.96
C CYS A 5 3.82 2.38 20.03
N GLY A 6 2.65 2.73 20.55
CA GLY A 6 1.60 3.38 19.79
C GLY A 6 0.30 2.59 19.73
N SER A 7 -0.62 3.03 18.90
CA SER A 7 -1.94 2.42 18.66
C SER A 7 -2.02 1.86 17.24
N ALA A 8 -2.75 0.77 17.05
CA ALA A 8 -3.06 0.25 15.73
C ALA A 8 -4.24 1.00 15.07
N SER A 9 -5.03 1.72 15.87
CA SER A 9 -6.13 2.52 15.36
C SER A 9 -5.60 3.83 14.79
N PRO A 10 -6.06 4.23 13.60
CA PRO A 10 -5.72 5.54 13.07
C PRO A 10 -6.39 6.65 13.88
N ASP A 11 -5.76 7.82 13.93
CA ASP A 11 -6.32 9.02 14.56
C ASP A 11 -7.37 9.66 13.66
N LEU A 12 -7.18 9.57 12.36
CA LEU A 12 -8.10 10.10 11.35
C LEU A 12 -8.10 9.20 10.11
N PHE A 13 -9.28 8.91 9.60
CA PHE A 13 -9.44 8.22 8.33
C PHE A 13 -10.67 8.72 7.59
N GLY A 14 -10.67 8.55 6.28
CA GLY A 14 -11.79 8.98 5.46
C GLY A 14 -11.50 8.91 3.98
N GLY A 15 -12.31 9.61 3.22
CA GLY A 15 -12.14 9.77 1.80
C GLY A 15 -12.76 11.08 1.30
N PHE A 16 -12.30 11.51 0.16
CA PHE A 16 -12.88 12.62 -0.56
C PHE A 16 -12.95 12.28 -2.04
N ASN A 17 -13.92 12.86 -2.71
CA ASN A 17 -14.05 12.76 -4.15
C ASN A 17 -14.04 14.16 -4.76
N THR A 18 -13.56 14.24 -5.98
CA THR A 18 -13.61 15.46 -6.77
C THR A 18 -14.11 15.13 -8.17
N SER A 19 -14.85 16.04 -8.75
CA SER A 19 -15.29 15.97 -10.13
C SER A 19 -15.09 17.32 -10.81
N LEU A 20 -14.61 17.29 -12.03
CA LEU A 20 -14.39 18.46 -12.86
C LEU A 20 -15.01 18.20 -14.23
N THR A 21 -15.83 19.14 -14.68
CA THR A 21 -16.37 19.12 -16.04
C THR A 21 -15.87 20.36 -16.79
N TRP A 22 -15.25 20.11 -17.94
CA TRP A 22 -14.77 21.18 -18.79
C TRP A 22 -15.14 20.89 -20.25
N LYS A 23 -16.04 21.70 -20.80
CA LYS A 23 -16.62 21.46 -22.13
C LYS A 23 -17.21 20.04 -22.21
N ASN A 24 -16.62 19.19 -23.05
CA ASN A 24 -17.05 17.81 -23.27
C ASN A 24 -16.28 16.78 -22.38
N PHE A 25 -15.28 17.23 -21.64
CA PHE A 25 -14.52 16.36 -20.73
C PHE A 25 -15.15 16.32 -19.35
N ASP A 26 -15.16 15.14 -18.76
CA ASP A 26 -15.44 14.93 -17.35
C ASP A 26 -14.30 14.14 -16.72
N LEU A 27 -13.85 14.60 -15.56
CA LEU A 27 -12.85 13.96 -14.74
C LEU A 27 -13.45 13.72 -13.37
N SER A 28 -13.33 12.51 -12.86
CA SER A 28 -13.65 12.21 -11.46
C SER A 28 -12.53 11.45 -10.81
N ALA A 29 -12.23 11.80 -9.57
CA ALA A 29 -11.22 11.11 -8.76
C ALA A 29 -11.75 10.86 -7.36
N VAL A 30 -11.44 9.67 -6.83
CA VAL A 30 -11.81 9.24 -5.48
C VAL A 30 -10.54 8.91 -4.72
N PHE A 31 -10.38 9.54 -3.57
CA PHE A 31 -9.25 9.33 -2.67
C PHE A 31 -9.72 8.71 -1.37
N GLY A 32 -8.86 7.87 -0.79
CA GLY A 32 -8.98 7.38 0.57
C GLY A 32 -7.71 7.68 1.34
N TYR A 33 -7.83 7.99 2.62
CA TYR A 33 -6.67 8.26 3.47
C TYR A 33 -6.84 7.68 4.87
N SER A 34 -5.70 7.42 5.50
CA SER A 34 -5.59 7.08 6.91
C SER A 34 -4.36 7.78 7.47
N ILE A 35 -4.49 8.40 8.63
CA ILE A 35 -3.43 9.14 9.31
C ILE A 35 -3.39 8.66 10.76
N GLY A 36 -2.17 8.48 11.28
CA GLY A 36 -1.96 7.85 12.58
C GLY A 36 -2.13 6.33 12.50
N GLY A 37 -1.88 5.70 13.61
CA GLY A 37 -1.88 4.25 13.70
C GLY A 37 -0.57 3.60 13.26
N LYS A 38 -0.32 2.45 13.83
CA LYS A 38 0.88 1.66 13.54
C LYS A 38 0.47 0.34 12.89
N LEU A 39 1.27 -0.08 11.91
CA LEU A 39 1.16 -1.38 11.26
C LEU A 39 2.33 -2.25 11.68
N TYR A 40 2.05 -3.48 12.09
CA TYR A 40 3.08 -4.46 12.29
C TYR A 40 3.36 -5.19 10.98
N ASN A 41 4.55 -4.99 10.43
CA ASN A 41 4.96 -5.62 9.18
C ASN A 41 5.48 -7.04 9.43
N TYR A 42 4.55 -7.99 9.55
CA TYR A 42 4.87 -9.38 9.82
C TYR A 42 5.66 -10.03 8.66
N ALA A 43 5.45 -9.57 7.44
CA ALA A 43 6.21 -10.08 6.29
C ALA A 43 7.72 -9.82 6.44
N ARG A 44 8.11 -8.66 7.01
CA ARG A 44 9.51 -8.38 7.30
C ARG A 44 10.11 -9.31 8.35
N LEU A 45 9.32 -9.75 9.33
CA LEU A 45 9.81 -10.71 10.32
C LEU A 45 10.27 -12.01 9.68
N GLU A 46 9.63 -12.42 8.58
CA GLU A 46 10.03 -13.60 7.81
C GLU A 46 11.13 -13.30 6.78
N TYR A 47 10.91 -12.29 5.94
CA TYR A 47 11.78 -12.03 4.79
C TYR A 47 13.07 -11.29 5.16
N ASP A 48 13.01 -10.54 6.26
CA ASP A 48 14.14 -9.80 6.82
C ASP A 48 14.70 -10.52 8.07
N SER A 49 14.81 -11.84 7.96
CA SER A 49 15.11 -12.72 9.08
C SER A 49 16.58 -12.79 9.46
N ASP A 50 17.45 -12.07 8.71
CA ASP A 50 18.88 -11.98 8.99
C ASP A 50 19.60 -13.34 9.16
N GLY A 51 19.19 -14.33 8.35
CA GLY A 51 19.81 -15.67 8.32
C GLY A 51 19.11 -16.74 9.15
N THR A 52 17.93 -16.45 9.70
CA THR A 52 17.14 -17.43 10.47
C THR A 52 16.68 -18.60 9.61
N TYR A 53 16.12 -18.29 8.43
CA TYR A 53 15.57 -19.28 7.52
C TYR A 53 16.55 -19.55 6.38
N THR A 54 17.18 -20.71 6.41
CA THR A 54 18.20 -21.10 5.42
C THR A 54 17.61 -21.68 4.14
N ASP A 55 16.33 -22.03 4.18
CA ASP A 55 15.54 -22.58 3.08
C ASP A 55 14.81 -21.51 2.27
N ARG A 56 14.95 -20.24 2.63
CA ARG A 56 14.25 -19.11 2.01
C ARG A 56 15.20 -18.00 1.59
N ASN A 57 14.86 -17.33 0.49
CA ASN A 57 15.57 -16.13 0.08
C ASN A 57 15.26 -14.98 1.03
N GLN A 58 16.29 -14.24 1.39
CA GLN A 58 16.12 -13.00 2.14
C GLN A 58 15.66 -11.87 1.23
N MET A 59 14.99 -10.90 1.81
CA MET A 59 14.60 -9.69 1.13
C MET A 59 15.83 -8.89 0.70
N LYS A 60 15.80 -8.34 -0.52
CA LYS A 60 16.76 -7.31 -0.92
C LYS A 60 16.55 -6.09 -0.04
N LEU A 61 17.63 -5.58 0.54
CA LEU A 61 17.58 -4.34 1.30
C LEU A 61 17.10 -3.19 0.43
N GLN A 62 16.24 -2.35 0.98
CA GLN A 62 15.78 -1.13 0.31
C GLN A 62 16.90 -0.08 0.26
N ASP A 63 16.73 0.91 -0.59
CA ASP A 63 17.69 2.03 -0.68
C ASP A 63 17.81 2.74 0.68
N GLY A 64 19.05 2.94 1.11
CA GLY A 64 19.36 3.52 2.42
C GLY A 64 19.39 2.52 3.58
N TRP A 65 19.07 1.26 3.35
CA TRP A 65 19.23 0.20 4.33
C TRP A 65 20.58 -0.50 4.19
N SER A 66 21.19 -0.81 5.33
CA SER A 66 22.51 -1.49 5.37
C SER A 66 22.54 -2.54 6.46
N ARG A 67 23.36 -3.56 6.26
CA ARG A 67 23.68 -4.53 7.32
C ARG A 67 24.90 -4.09 8.09
N TRP A 68 24.90 -4.42 9.37
CA TRP A 68 26.07 -4.24 10.22
C TRP A 68 27.15 -5.26 9.82
N GLU A 69 28.37 -4.82 9.61
CA GLU A 69 29.51 -5.66 9.22
C GLU A 69 30.64 -5.65 10.26
N LYS A 70 30.91 -4.51 10.87
CA LYS A 70 32.03 -4.33 11.79
C LYS A 70 31.72 -3.35 12.92
N PRO A 71 32.44 -3.41 14.05
CA PRO A 71 32.33 -2.44 15.13
C PRO A 71 32.50 -1.01 14.65
N GLY A 72 31.56 -0.14 15.05
CA GLY A 72 31.48 1.25 14.63
C GLY A 72 30.48 1.54 13.49
N ASP A 73 29.98 0.52 12.83
CA ASP A 73 28.95 0.68 11.78
C ASP A 73 27.61 1.10 12.39
N ILE A 74 27.00 2.12 11.78
CA ILE A 74 25.60 2.50 12.02
C ILE A 74 24.77 1.86 10.90
N ALA A 75 24.07 0.79 11.20
CA ALA A 75 23.32 0.03 10.23
C ALA A 75 21.85 -0.11 10.62
N THR A 76 20.97 -0.26 9.65
CA THR A 76 19.54 -0.47 9.85
C THR A 76 19.20 -1.91 10.21
N HIS A 77 20.10 -2.84 9.87
CA HIS A 77 19.94 -4.28 10.05
C HIS A 77 21.14 -4.88 10.75
N PRO A 78 20.94 -5.90 11.57
CA PRO A 78 22.05 -6.65 12.17
C PRO A 78 22.81 -7.45 11.10
N ALA A 79 23.97 -7.98 11.47
CA ALA A 79 24.67 -8.95 10.64
C ALA A 79 23.83 -10.19 10.38
N ALA A 80 23.83 -10.68 9.14
CA ALA A 80 23.19 -11.94 8.82
C ALA A 80 23.98 -13.11 9.40
N ASN A 81 23.39 -13.82 10.35
CA ASN A 81 24.01 -14.96 11.01
C ASN A 81 23.20 -16.24 10.76
N TYR A 82 23.89 -17.28 10.32
CA TYR A 82 23.29 -18.61 10.18
C TYR A 82 22.64 -19.07 11.49
N GLY A 83 21.38 -19.49 11.42
CA GLY A 83 20.62 -19.96 12.58
C GLY A 83 20.21 -18.86 13.57
N ASN A 84 20.32 -17.57 13.17
CA ASN A 84 19.86 -16.42 13.95
C ASN A 84 20.31 -16.44 15.43
N LYS A 85 21.55 -16.68 15.68
CA LYS A 85 22.13 -16.72 17.04
C LYS A 85 21.90 -15.42 17.82
N SER A 86 21.76 -14.29 17.13
CA SER A 86 21.48 -12.97 17.72
C SER A 86 19.98 -12.74 17.99
N GLN A 87 19.11 -13.68 17.61
CA GLN A 87 17.66 -13.57 17.74
C GLN A 87 17.09 -12.25 17.11
N ALA A 88 17.63 -11.84 15.98
CA ALA A 88 17.35 -10.55 15.36
C ALA A 88 15.91 -10.43 14.85
N ASN A 89 15.24 -11.55 14.55
CA ASN A 89 13.87 -11.59 14.05
C ASN A 89 12.81 -11.90 15.11
N ILE A 90 13.10 -11.63 16.38
CA ILE A 90 12.05 -11.70 17.41
C ILE A 90 11.05 -10.58 17.20
N ALA A 91 9.77 -10.86 17.49
CA ALA A 91 8.72 -9.87 17.49
C ALA A 91 9.10 -8.65 18.35
N SER A 92 9.28 -7.51 17.72
CA SER A 92 9.77 -6.28 18.34
C SER A 92 9.25 -5.05 17.62
N SER A 93 9.49 -3.88 18.20
CA SER A 93 9.14 -2.59 17.57
C SER A 93 9.90 -2.30 16.27
N ARG A 94 10.94 -3.07 15.95
CA ARG A 94 11.66 -3.00 14.66
C ARG A 94 10.75 -3.15 13.44
N TYR A 95 9.70 -3.94 13.59
CA TYR A 95 8.75 -4.24 12.52
C TYR A 95 7.47 -3.40 12.60
N LEU A 96 7.43 -2.45 13.54
CA LEU A 96 6.31 -1.55 13.71
C LEU A 96 6.54 -0.30 12.88
N GLU A 97 5.69 -0.08 11.91
CA GLU A 97 5.81 0.99 10.92
C GLU A 97 4.61 1.96 10.98
N ASP A 98 4.76 3.14 10.40
CA ASP A 98 3.65 4.07 10.27
C ASP A 98 2.63 3.53 9.26
N GLY A 99 1.36 3.58 9.65
CA GLY A 99 0.24 3.14 8.85
C GLY A 99 -0.41 4.23 8.00
N ASP A 100 0.24 5.38 7.88
CA ASP A 100 -0.27 6.52 7.12
C ASP A 100 -0.28 6.23 5.63
N TYR A 101 -1.39 6.58 4.98
CA TYR A 101 -1.44 6.52 3.52
C TYR A 101 -2.44 7.52 2.94
N LEU A 102 -2.20 7.90 1.71
CA LEU A 102 -3.16 8.51 0.79
C LEU A 102 -3.23 7.63 -0.46
N LYS A 103 -4.43 7.21 -0.84
CA LYS A 103 -4.65 6.30 -1.97
C LYS A 103 -5.58 6.90 -2.99
N LEU A 104 -5.17 6.91 -4.25
CA LEU A 104 -6.04 7.20 -5.39
C LEU A 104 -6.78 5.92 -5.77
N ARG A 105 -8.01 5.78 -5.25
CA ARG A 105 -8.84 4.58 -5.41
C ARG A 105 -9.42 4.43 -6.79
N SER A 106 -9.88 5.55 -7.33
CA SER A 106 -10.49 5.57 -8.67
C SER A 106 -10.19 6.89 -9.36
N LEU A 107 -9.91 6.81 -10.64
CA LEU A 107 -9.78 7.95 -11.54
C LEU A 107 -10.51 7.61 -12.83
N THR A 108 -11.44 8.47 -13.24
CA THR A 108 -12.17 8.32 -14.49
C THR A 108 -12.06 9.59 -15.30
N LEU A 109 -11.67 9.44 -16.55
CA LEU A 109 -11.66 10.51 -17.55
C LEU A 109 -12.66 10.15 -18.66
N GLY A 110 -13.69 10.94 -18.80
CA GLY A 110 -14.71 10.79 -19.82
C GLY A 110 -14.68 11.90 -20.88
N TYR A 111 -15.13 11.57 -22.07
CA TYR A 111 -15.36 12.52 -23.15
C TYR A 111 -16.76 12.31 -23.75
N ASN A 112 -17.56 13.36 -23.75
CA ASN A 112 -18.95 13.34 -24.21
C ASN A 112 -19.05 13.93 -25.62
N LEU A 113 -19.50 13.13 -26.54
CA LEU A 113 -19.74 13.50 -27.94
C LEU A 113 -21.25 13.62 -28.20
N LYS A 114 -21.71 14.77 -28.61
CA LYS A 114 -23.08 14.92 -29.13
C LYS A 114 -23.06 14.50 -30.59
N LEU A 115 -23.65 13.37 -30.89
CA LEU A 115 -23.77 12.84 -32.24
C LEU A 115 -25.24 12.92 -32.65
N THR A 116 -25.59 13.90 -33.52
CA THR A 116 -26.94 14.03 -34.06
C THR A 116 -27.18 13.17 -35.31
N GLN A 117 -26.21 12.31 -35.65
CA GLN A 117 -26.27 11.44 -36.83
C GLN A 117 -26.55 9.99 -36.39
N TRP A 118 -27.26 9.24 -37.21
CA TRP A 118 -27.55 7.81 -37.04
C TRP A 118 -28.47 7.46 -35.86
N GLY A 119 -29.28 8.43 -35.37
CA GLY A 119 -30.19 8.16 -34.24
C GLY A 119 -29.51 8.13 -32.88
N ILE A 120 -28.22 8.38 -32.80
CA ILE A 120 -27.49 8.48 -31.56
C ILE A 120 -27.56 9.91 -31.04
N GLN A 121 -28.09 10.08 -29.81
CA GLN A 121 -28.22 11.40 -29.19
C GLN A 121 -26.93 11.80 -28.47
N ASN A 122 -26.28 10.84 -27.81
CA ASN A 122 -25.05 11.07 -27.06
C ASN A 122 -24.16 9.84 -27.06
N MET A 123 -22.85 10.06 -27.14
CA MET A 123 -21.85 9.04 -27.00
C MET A 123 -20.84 9.50 -25.96
N ARG A 124 -20.62 8.70 -24.92
CA ARG A 124 -19.56 8.95 -23.94
C ARG A 124 -18.52 7.85 -24.01
N VAL A 125 -17.27 8.23 -24.26
CA VAL A 125 -16.10 7.37 -24.18
C VAL A 125 -15.40 7.67 -22.88
N TYR A 126 -14.97 6.66 -22.13
CA TYR A 126 -14.25 6.89 -20.89
C TYR A 126 -13.13 5.89 -20.65
N LEU A 127 -12.12 6.36 -19.95
CA LEU A 127 -11.05 5.58 -19.37
C LEU A 127 -11.18 5.66 -17.85
N ALA A 128 -11.13 4.52 -17.19
CA ALA A 128 -11.15 4.45 -15.74
C ALA A 128 -10.00 3.59 -15.23
N GLY A 129 -9.45 3.99 -14.09
CA GLY A 129 -8.43 3.23 -13.39
C GLY A 129 -8.75 3.08 -11.92
N GLU A 130 -8.48 1.92 -11.35
CA GLU A 130 -8.65 1.64 -9.93
C GLU A 130 -7.31 1.32 -9.27
N ASN A 131 -7.15 1.73 -8.01
CA ASN A 131 -5.95 1.50 -7.19
C ASN A 131 -4.65 1.97 -7.86
N LEU A 132 -4.69 3.18 -8.48
CA LEU A 132 -3.60 3.66 -9.32
C LEU A 132 -2.35 4.00 -8.53
N PHE A 133 -2.50 4.71 -7.41
CA PHE A 133 -1.40 5.20 -6.60
C PHE A 133 -1.71 5.08 -5.11
N THR A 134 -0.67 4.72 -4.35
CA THR A 134 -0.68 4.75 -2.88
C THR A 134 0.58 5.48 -2.43
N TRP A 135 0.40 6.58 -1.71
CA TRP A 135 1.47 7.32 -1.07
C TRP A 135 1.52 6.90 0.39
N THR A 136 2.60 6.28 0.80
CA THR A 136 2.80 5.77 2.16
C THR A 136 4.29 5.66 2.47
N LYS A 137 4.62 5.67 3.76
CA LYS A 137 5.96 5.32 4.26
C LYS A 137 6.06 3.84 4.67
N TYR A 138 4.94 3.13 4.62
CA TYR A 138 4.92 1.71 4.92
C TYR A 138 5.77 0.92 3.92
N SER A 139 6.69 0.10 4.40
CA SER A 139 7.63 -0.66 3.55
C SER A 139 7.04 -1.93 2.94
N GLY A 140 5.84 -2.33 3.36
CA GLY A 140 5.12 -3.49 2.82
C GLY A 140 4.35 -3.18 1.54
N LEU A 141 3.57 -4.17 1.08
CA LEU A 141 2.90 -4.11 -0.23
C LEU A 141 1.73 -3.11 -0.26
N ASP A 142 0.88 -3.11 0.77
CA ASP A 142 -0.31 -2.25 0.83
C ASP A 142 -0.68 -1.99 2.29
N PRO A 143 -0.68 -0.73 2.76
CA PRO A 143 -1.01 -0.38 4.14
C PRO A 143 -2.50 -0.56 4.47
N GLU A 144 -3.36 -0.74 3.47
CA GLU A 144 -4.80 -0.91 3.63
C GLU A 144 -5.22 -2.37 3.84
N ILE A 145 -4.32 -3.33 3.65
CA ILE A 145 -4.66 -4.75 3.80
C ILE A 145 -5.11 -5.01 5.23
N PRO A 146 -6.32 -5.57 5.42
CA PRO A 146 -6.85 -5.85 6.75
C PRO A 146 -5.99 -6.91 7.45
N ALA A 147 -5.89 -6.79 8.78
CA ALA A 147 -5.30 -7.83 9.60
C ALA A 147 -6.02 -9.15 9.37
N SER A 148 -5.28 -10.20 9.07
CA SER A 148 -5.78 -11.56 9.05
C SER A 148 -6.18 -11.96 10.48
N ASN A 149 -7.34 -12.62 10.61
CA ASN A 149 -7.77 -13.34 11.82
C ASN A 149 -8.19 -12.52 13.05
N GLY A 150 -8.85 -11.38 12.89
CA GLY A 150 -9.47 -10.69 14.03
C GLY A 150 -8.51 -10.13 15.07
N SER A 151 -7.21 -10.11 14.78
CA SER A 151 -6.23 -9.46 15.62
C SER A 151 -6.43 -7.95 15.54
N VAL A 152 -6.41 -7.28 16.70
CA VAL A 152 -6.46 -5.82 16.82
C VAL A 152 -5.23 -5.15 16.20
N MET A 153 -4.16 -5.88 15.95
CA MET A 153 -2.98 -5.39 15.22
C MET A 153 -3.17 -5.66 13.74
N LYS A 154 -3.19 -4.60 12.95
CA LYS A 154 -3.10 -4.73 11.50
C LYS A 154 -1.73 -5.33 11.16
N THR A 155 -1.73 -6.56 10.69
CA THR A 155 -0.52 -7.28 10.31
C THR A 155 -0.61 -7.64 8.84
N ALA A 156 0.28 -7.10 8.03
CA ALA A 156 0.47 -7.60 6.68
C ALA A 156 1.34 -8.85 6.75
N GLY A 157 0.70 -10.02 6.70
CA GLY A 157 1.41 -11.30 6.68
C GLY A 157 1.98 -11.64 5.30
N PRO A 158 2.93 -12.59 5.26
CA PRO A 158 3.40 -13.14 4.00
C PRO A 158 2.26 -13.84 3.27
N GLY A 159 2.21 -13.67 1.95
CA GLY A 159 1.21 -14.32 1.11
C GLY A 159 -0.12 -13.58 0.94
N LEU A 160 -0.27 -12.39 1.51
CA LEU A 160 -1.42 -11.53 1.20
C LEU A 160 -1.27 -10.91 -0.19
N TYR A 161 -2.33 -11.01 -0.98
CA TYR A 161 -2.34 -10.46 -2.32
C TYR A 161 -2.59 -8.93 -2.26
N PRO A 162 -1.74 -8.10 -2.86
CA PRO A 162 -1.94 -6.65 -2.86
C PRO A 162 -3.15 -6.28 -3.72
N SER A 163 -3.72 -5.11 -3.45
CA SER A 163 -4.76 -4.53 -4.30
C SER A 163 -4.25 -4.38 -5.73
N VAL A 164 -4.94 -4.98 -6.69
CA VAL A 164 -4.54 -4.93 -8.10
C VAL A 164 -4.92 -3.59 -8.72
N ARG A 165 -4.06 -3.08 -9.60
CA ARG A 165 -4.41 -1.98 -10.49
C ARG A 165 -5.28 -2.49 -11.60
N LYS A 166 -6.39 -1.79 -11.87
CA LYS A 166 -7.28 -2.12 -12.97
C LYS A 166 -7.39 -0.92 -13.90
N PHE A 167 -7.43 -1.19 -15.18
CA PHE A 167 -7.71 -0.20 -16.23
C PHE A 167 -8.90 -0.66 -17.03
N MET A 168 -9.84 0.24 -17.25
CA MET A 168 -11.07 -0.03 -17.97
C MET A 168 -11.27 1.02 -19.05
N PHE A 169 -11.69 0.58 -20.21
CA PHE A 169 -12.19 1.41 -21.29
C PHE A 169 -13.67 1.12 -21.45
N GLY A 170 -14.48 2.17 -21.58
CA GLY A 170 -15.91 2.01 -21.76
C GLY A 170 -16.50 3.00 -22.78
N LEU A 171 -17.60 2.56 -23.37
CA LEU A 171 -18.40 3.31 -24.33
C LEU A 171 -19.87 3.26 -23.91
N ASN A 172 -20.47 4.42 -23.69
CA ASN A 172 -21.89 4.55 -23.43
C ASN A 172 -22.55 5.24 -24.62
N LEU A 173 -23.62 4.63 -25.17
CA LEU A 173 -24.42 5.17 -26.27
C LEU A 173 -25.83 5.42 -25.77
N THR A 174 -26.39 6.58 -26.10
CA THR A 174 -27.78 6.94 -25.85
C THR A 174 -28.46 7.21 -27.22
N PHE A 175 -29.56 6.52 -27.47
CA PHE A 175 -30.34 6.58 -28.68
C PHE A 175 -31.59 7.41 -28.49
#